data_9bc68cac8f1bafb7def10663470bb901
#
_entry.id   9bc68cac8f1bafb7def10663470bb901
#
_cell.length_a   1.000
_cell.length_b   1.000
_cell.length_c   1.000
_cell.angle_alpha   90.00
_cell.angle_beta   90.00
_cell.angle_gamma   90.00
#
_symmetry.space_group_name_H-M   'P 1'
#
loop_
_entity.id
_entity.type
_entity.pdbx_description
1 polymer ?
#
loop_
_entity_poly.entity_id
_entity_poly.type
_entity_poly.pdbx_seq_one_letter_code
_entity_poly.pdbx_strand_id
1 'polypeptide(L)'
;MNPTDPGNSQFDIIIASDLRLPGGNSASIEEEVRAQARAGFRTGLLHVNSRLANKRDRSFDAKMRQCIDDGAATLIPIGASVSAPLVVLRNATVFSQPLQPHYDVSTDQVVLVVNHVMIDAAGVQHFDPVEVDACVQDIFGHAPRWAPISPTVRASMGESALQVHMAETDWKNLIDVDEWHRERAPVQGVPVLGRHSRAATRKWPAVAEQIQAAYPDEPGYQVRVLGGADPVRQVLGQVPQNWIVEDFGTRNPREFLAEIDFFVYFHRHDLIEAYGRTIMEALASGAVAILPWHFEEMFGDAALYGEPDDVRGYVDQLTADPQAYLAQSARGTEFVRRTHGYDVHAARMAELIGHSPTGRPVAVNGHHRDRTSGPARVMFVSSNGVGMGHLTRLLAMATRAGVDVEPMFFSLSQAVPVV
;
A
#
# COMPACT_ATOMS: atom_id res chain seq x y z
N MET A 1 -32.34 -23.83 -2.52
CA MET A 1 -31.40 -23.43 -1.48
C MET A 1 -32.06 -22.35 -0.63
N ASN A 2 -32.23 -22.55 0.64
CA ASN A 2 -32.89 -21.58 1.53
C ASN A 2 -31.88 -20.47 1.88
N PRO A 3 -32.18 -19.18 1.71
CA PRO A 3 -31.23 -18.09 1.87
C PRO A 3 -31.22 -17.49 3.27
N THR A 4 -31.30 -18.27 4.35
CA THR A 4 -31.26 -17.74 5.71
C THR A 4 -30.73 -18.77 6.69
N ASP A 5 -29.43 -19.05 6.60
CA ASP A 5 -28.70 -19.55 7.75
C ASP A 5 -27.91 -18.34 8.31
N PRO A 6 -28.25 -17.81 9.52
CA PRO A 6 -27.62 -16.63 10.09
C PRO A 6 -26.16 -16.83 10.55
N GLY A 7 -25.57 -18.00 10.27
CA GLY A 7 -24.22 -18.36 10.68
C GLY A 7 -23.14 -18.26 9.60
N ASN A 8 -23.45 -18.14 8.30
CA ASN A 8 -22.45 -18.17 7.23
C ASN A 8 -22.54 -16.89 6.38
N SER A 9 -21.73 -15.90 6.68
CA SER A 9 -21.64 -14.66 5.89
C SER A 9 -20.87 -14.94 4.59
N GLN A 10 -21.51 -14.79 3.43
CA GLN A 10 -20.92 -15.01 2.13
C GLN A 10 -20.29 -13.71 1.58
N PHE A 11 -18.99 -13.78 1.26
CA PHE A 11 -18.24 -12.74 0.54
C PHE A 11 -17.93 -13.21 -0.89
N ASP A 12 -17.58 -12.26 -1.76
CA ASP A 12 -17.02 -12.60 -3.07
C ASP A 12 -15.50 -12.82 -2.95
N ILE A 13 -14.86 -12.05 -2.05
CA ILE A 13 -13.42 -12.11 -1.81
C ILE A 13 -13.17 -11.92 -0.31
N ILE A 14 -12.25 -12.69 0.27
CA ILE A 14 -11.70 -12.43 1.59
C ILE A 14 -10.23 -12.06 1.44
N ILE A 15 -9.82 -10.90 1.96
CA ILE A 15 -8.41 -10.50 2.07
C ILE A 15 -7.95 -10.76 3.50
N ALA A 16 -6.93 -11.61 3.66
CA ALA A 16 -6.36 -11.95 4.96
C ALA A 16 -4.93 -11.42 5.10
N SER A 17 -4.66 -10.72 6.19
CA SER A 17 -3.34 -10.19 6.55
C SER A 17 -3.31 -9.74 8.01
N ASP A 18 -2.12 -9.40 8.51
CA ASP A 18 -2.04 -8.63 9.74
C ASP A 18 -2.39 -7.15 9.45
N LEU A 19 -3.62 -6.77 9.74
CA LEU A 19 -4.18 -5.45 9.44
C LEU A 19 -3.55 -4.30 10.26
N ARG A 20 -2.60 -4.61 11.15
CA ARG A 20 -1.82 -3.63 11.94
C ARG A 20 -0.57 -3.15 11.21
N LEU A 21 -0.10 -3.90 10.20
CA LEU A 21 1.15 -3.62 9.50
C LEU A 21 1.03 -2.36 8.63
N PRO A 22 1.83 -1.31 8.91
CA PRO A 22 1.78 -0.06 8.14
C PRO A 22 2.58 -0.15 6.83
N GLY A 23 2.42 0.87 5.99
CA GLY A 23 3.25 1.08 4.80
C GLY A 23 2.72 0.39 3.54
N GLY A 24 3.62 -0.21 2.74
CA GLY A 24 3.27 -0.75 1.43
C GLY A 24 2.19 -1.86 1.46
N ASN A 25 2.17 -2.68 2.52
CA ASN A 25 1.18 -3.74 2.67
C ASN A 25 -0.24 -3.17 2.83
N SER A 26 -0.43 -2.28 3.82
CA SER A 26 -1.74 -1.64 4.06
C SER A 26 -2.18 -0.78 2.87
N ALA A 27 -1.25 -0.06 2.24
CA ALA A 27 -1.57 0.73 1.05
C ALA A 27 -2.03 -0.14 -0.13
N SER A 28 -1.42 -1.31 -0.33
CA SER A 28 -1.84 -2.22 -1.40
C SER A 28 -3.19 -2.87 -1.11
N ILE A 29 -3.46 -3.24 0.15
CA ILE A 29 -4.78 -3.77 0.56
C ILE A 29 -5.86 -2.71 0.39
N GLU A 30 -5.60 -1.45 0.78
CA GLU A 30 -6.52 -0.33 0.61
C GLU A 30 -6.92 -0.16 -0.85
N GLU A 31 -5.97 -0.14 -1.78
CA GLU A 31 -6.25 0.01 -3.20
C GLU A 31 -7.08 -1.17 -3.76
N GLU A 32 -6.78 -2.41 -3.34
CA GLU A 32 -7.55 -3.59 -3.74
C GLU A 32 -9.00 -3.52 -3.22
N VAL A 33 -9.17 -3.21 -1.95
CA VAL A 33 -10.50 -3.07 -1.33
C VAL A 33 -11.31 -1.99 -2.05
N ARG A 34 -10.71 -0.84 -2.35
CA ARG A 34 -11.39 0.26 -3.07
C ARG A 34 -11.76 -0.14 -4.49
N ALA A 35 -10.86 -0.82 -5.21
CA ALA A 35 -11.15 -1.30 -6.56
C ALA A 35 -12.30 -2.32 -6.55
N GLN A 36 -12.27 -3.25 -5.60
CA GLN A 36 -13.32 -4.26 -5.42
C GLN A 36 -14.67 -3.63 -5.06
N ALA A 37 -14.68 -2.70 -4.10
CA ALA A 37 -15.90 -1.98 -3.69
C ALA A 37 -16.49 -1.13 -4.82
N ARG A 38 -15.65 -0.44 -5.60
CA ARG A 38 -16.09 0.33 -6.78
C ARG A 38 -16.69 -0.57 -7.85
N ALA A 39 -16.15 -1.78 -8.03
CA ALA A 39 -16.71 -2.76 -8.95
C ALA A 39 -17.96 -3.47 -8.42
N GLY A 40 -18.27 -3.39 -7.12
CA GLY A 40 -19.42 -4.03 -6.48
C GLY A 40 -19.14 -5.42 -5.93
N PHE A 41 -17.88 -5.79 -5.68
CA PHE A 41 -17.55 -6.99 -4.94
C PHE A 41 -17.75 -6.80 -3.43
N ARG A 42 -18.25 -7.83 -2.76
CA ARG A 42 -18.35 -7.89 -1.30
C ARG A 42 -17.04 -8.43 -0.73
N THR A 43 -16.25 -7.55 -0.12
CA THR A 43 -14.93 -7.89 0.42
C THR A 43 -14.99 -8.06 1.93
N GLY A 44 -14.51 -9.21 2.43
CA GLY A 44 -14.23 -9.44 3.84
C GLY A 44 -12.76 -9.16 4.18
N LEU A 45 -12.50 -8.47 5.27
CA LEU A 45 -11.14 -8.31 5.83
C LEU A 45 -10.97 -9.25 7.01
N LEU A 46 -10.07 -10.23 6.88
CA LEU A 46 -9.71 -11.18 7.93
C LEU A 46 -8.39 -10.75 8.59
N HIS A 47 -8.46 -10.37 9.87
CA HIS A 47 -7.25 -10.04 10.61
C HIS A 47 -6.52 -11.29 11.07
N VAL A 48 -5.27 -11.40 10.66
CA VAL A 48 -4.33 -12.45 11.09
C VAL A 48 -3.35 -11.87 12.11
N ASN A 49 -3.30 -12.48 13.29
CA ASN A 49 -2.41 -12.00 14.36
C ASN A 49 -0.98 -12.55 14.18
N SER A 50 -0.15 -11.85 13.45
CA SER A 50 1.25 -12.23 13.24
C SER A 50 2.20 -11.68 14.31
N ARG A 51 3.44 -12.19 14.33
CA ARG A 51 4.51 -11.66 15.21
C ARG A 51 5.23 -10.44 14.62
N LEU A 52 4.90 -10.03 13.40
CA LEU A 52 5.53 -8.89 12.72
C LEU A 52 5.12 -7.55 13.34
N ALA A 53 3.87 -7.44 13.78
CA ALA A 53 3.41 -6.25 14.47
C ALA A 53 3.85 -6.24 15.95
N ASN A 54 4.12 -5.03 16.45
CA ASN A 54 4.43 -4.87 17.86
C ASN A 54 3.28 -5.40 18.72
N LYS A 55 3.57 -6.28 19.70
CA LYS A 55 2.56 -6.86 20.62
C LYS A 55 1.76 -5.82 21.41
N ARG A 56 2.31 -4.60 21.57
CA ARG A 56 1.65 -3.49 22.27
C ARG A 56 0.69 -2.71 21.37
N ASP A 57 0.89 -2.74 20.06
CA ASP A 57 0.00 -2.07 19.11
C ASP A 57 -1.17 -3.01 18.79
N ARG A 58 -2.35 -2.64 19.27
CA ARG A 58 -3.60 -3.40 19.07
C ARG A 58 -4.50 -2.75 18.01
N SER A 59 -4.15 -1.57 17.52
CA SER A 59 -4.95 -0.85 16.55
C SER A 59 -4.59 -1.27 15.12
N PHE A 60 -5.59 -1.41 14.27
CA PHE A 60 -5.37 -1.59 12.84
C PHE A 60 -4.73 -0.32 12.23
N ASP A 61 -4.02 -0.49 11.14
CA ASP A 61 -3.55 0.63 10.33
C ASP A 61 -4.70 1.56 9.94
N ALA A 62 -4.44 2.86 9.85
CA ALA A 62 -5.48 3.86 9.59
C ALA A 62 -6.23 3.61 8.27
N LYS A 63 -5.54 3.11 7.24
CA LYS A 63 -6.12 2.74 5.94
C LYS A 63 -7.12 1.60 6.05
N MET A 64 -6.79 0.59 6.84
CA MET A 64 -7.67 -0.55 7.07
C MET A 64 -8.93 -0.13 7.83
N ARG A 65 -8.79 0.72 8.85
CA ARG A 65 -9.95 1.29 9.55
C ARG A 65 -10.83 2.10 8.62
N GLN A 66 -10.23 2.92 7.78
CA GLN A 66 -10.99 3.73 6.82
C GLN A 66 -11.76 2.86 5.81
N CYS A 67 -11.16 1.79 5.28
CA CYS A 67 -11.89 0.86 4.40
C CYS A 67 -13.13 0.25 5.06
N ILE A 68 -13.04 -0.03 6.37
CA ILE A 68 -14.16 -0.58 7.16
C ILE A 68 -15.20 0.53 7.43
N ASP A 69 -14.77 1.69 7.86
CA ASP A 69 -15.64 2.82 8.24
C ASP A 69 -16.41 3.37 7.03
N ASP A 70 -15.80 3.38 5.84
CA ASP A 70 -16.42 3.80 4.58
C ASP A 70 -17.33 2.71 3.97
N GLY A 71 -17.37 1.52 4.58
CA GLY A 71 -18.15 0.38 4.08
C GLY A 71 -17.61 -0.26 2.80
N ALA A 72 -16.35 0.01 2.45
CA ALA A 72 -15.67 -0.61 1.31
C ALA A 72 -15.35 -2.08 1.57
N ALA A 73 -15.14 -2.45 2.82
CA ALA A 73 -15.00 -3.84 3.25
C ALA A 73 -15.64 -4.08 4.60
N THR A 74 -15.93 -5.35 4.90
CA THR A 74 -16.47 -5.77 6.19
C THR A 74 -15.40 -6.48 7.00
N LEU A 75 -15.15 -6.03 8.22
CA LEU A 75 -14.27 -6.75 9.14
C LEU A 75 -14.92 -8.07 9.56
N ILE A 76 -14.22 -9.17 9.37
CA ILE A 76 -14.67 -10.50 9.79
C ILE A 76 -14.36 -10.65 11.29
N PRO A 77 -15.39 -10.87 12.15
CA PRO A 77 -15.18 -11.09 13.57
C PRO A 77 -14.37 -12.36 13.85
N ILE A 78 -13.57 -12.36 14.90
CA ILE A 78 -12.85 -13.55 15.36
C ILE A 78 -13.86 -14.67 15.73
N GLY A 79 -13.64 -15.86 15.18
CA GLY A 79 -14.49 -17.02 15.38
C GLY A 79 -15.78 -17.04 14.54
N ALA A 80 -15.94 -16.11 13.60
CA ALA A 80 -17.03 -16.18 12.63
C ALA A 80 -16.77 -17.28 11.60
N SER A 81 -17.81 -18.02 11.24
CA SER A 81 -17.86 -18.92 10.10
C SER A 81 -18.20 -18.12 8.85
N VAL A 82 -17.32 -18.13 7.86
CA VAL A 82 -17.48 -17.32 6.63
C VAL A 82 -17.10 -18.12 5.38
N SER A 83 -17.61 -17.70 4.23
CA SER A 83 -17.25 -18.30 2.95
C SER A 83 -17.00 -17.26 1.87
N ALA A 84 -16.07 -17.57 0.97
CA ALA A 84 -15.81 -16.83 -0.25
C ALA A 84 -15.17 -17.75 -1.30
N PRO A 85 -15.49 -17.63 -2.60
CA PRO A 85 -14.82 -18.41 -3.64
C PRO A 85 -13.30 -18.13 -3.71
N LEU A 86 -12.85 -16.95 -3.27
CA LEU A 86 -11.45 -16.55 -3.30
C LEU A 86 -10.99 -15.98 -1.94
N VAL A 87 -9.88 -16.52 -1.44
CA VAL A 87 -9.11 -15.91 -0.35
C VAL A 87 -7.79 -15.38 -0.88
N VAL A 88 -7.51 -14.10 -0.65
CA VAL A 88 -6.25 -13.42 -1.01
C VAL A 88 -5.46 -13.18 0.27
N LEU A 89 -4.33 -13.84 0.40
CA LEU A 89 -3.40 -13.67 1.52
C LEU A 89 -2.37 -12.62 1.16
N ARG A 90 -2.14 -11.66 2.06
CA ARG A 90 -1.19 -10.57 1.82
C ARG A 90 0.00 -10.67 2.76
N ASN A 91 1.21 -10.74 2.17
CA ASN A 91 2.48 -10.85 2.84
C ASN A 91 2.80 -12.26 3.38
N ALA A 92 3.64 -13.02 2.67
CA ALA A 92 4.04 -14.38 3.00
C ALA A 92 4.58 -14.55 4.44
N THR A 93 5.34 -13.56 4.95
CA THR A 93 5.91 -13.60 6.29
C THR A 93 4.83 -13.60 7.39
N VAL A 94 3.62 -13.10 7.12
CA VAL A 94 2.48 -13.17 8.05
C VAL A 94 2.09 -14.62 8.34
N PHE A 95 2.27 -15.50 7.35
CA PHE A 95 1.87 -16.91 7.38
C PHE A 95 3.04 -17.87 7.65
N SER A 96 4.21 -17.37 8.04
CA SER A 96 5.39 -18.20 8.35
C SER A 96 5.31 -18.94 9.68
N GLN A 97 4.19 -18.85 10.40
CA GLN A 97 4.02 -19.47 11.71
C GLN A 97 2.57 -19.91 11.88
N PRO A 98 2.34 -20.98 12.69
CA PRO A 98 0.99 -21.39 13.05
C PRO A 98 0.19 -20.21 13.59
N LEU A 99 -0.99 -19.99 13.04
CA LEU A 99 -1.85 -18.86 13.39
C LEU A 99 -2.81 -19.25 14.53
N GLN A 100 -3.06 -18.30 15.39
CA GLN A 100 -4.12 -18.38 16.40
C GLN A 100 -4.85 -17.03 16.47
N PRO A 101 -6.16 -16.99 16.64
CA PRO A 101 -7.10 -18.10 16.84
C PRO A 101 -7.35 -18.94 15.57
N HIS A 102 -8.08 -20.04 15.71
CA HIS A 102 -8.53 -20.84 14.58
C HIS A 102 -9.53 -20.04 13.74
N TYR A 103 -9.40 -20.12 12.41
CA TYR A 103 -10.28 -19.43 11.46
C TYR A 103 -11.18 -20.46 10.77
N ASP A 104 -12.49 -20.19 10.75
CA ASP A 104 -13.48 -21.01 10.05
C ASP A 104 -13.85 -20.34 8.72
N VAL A 105 -13.05 -20.61 7.71
CA VAL A 105 -13.19 -20.01 6.36
C VAL A 105 -13.31 -21.13 5.32
N SER A 106 -14.44 -21.16 4.63
CA SER A 106 -14.66 -22.05 3.47
C SER A 106 -14.35 -21.30 2.18
N THR A 107 -13.49 -21.85 1.33
CA THR A 107 -13.08 -21.23 0.07
C THR A 107 -12.82 -22.27 -1.01
N ASP A 108 -12.90 -21.87 -2.29
CA ASP A 108 -12.58 -22.72 -3.43
C ASP A 108 -11.11 -22.62 -3.82
N GLN A 109 -10.48 -21.44 -3.56
CA GLN A 109 -9.08 -21.20 -3.89
C GLN A 109 -8.43 -20.15 -3.00
N VAL A 110 -7.12 -20.27 -2.85
CA VAL A 110 -6.27 -19.37 -2.08
C VAL A 110 -5.18 -18.81 -2.96
N VAL A 111 -5.00 -17.49 -2.98
CA VAL A 111 -3.88 -16.80 -3.62
C VAL A 111 -3.03 -16.14 -2.55
N LEU A 112 -1.73 -16.43 -2.53
CA LEU A 112 -0.77 -15.76 -1.63
C LEU A 112 0.03 -14.72 -2.42
N VAL A 113 -0.21 -13.47 -2.12
CA VAL A 113 0.50 -12.34 -2.74
C VAL A 113 1.81 -12.10 -2.01
N VAL A 114 2.92 -12.27 -2.73
CA VAL A 114 4.28 -12.08 -2.20
C VAL A 114 4.71 -10.63 -2.39
N ASN A 115 4.68 -9.87 -1.29
CA ASN A 115 4.86 -8.41 -1.31
C ASN A 115 6.33 -7.93 -1.27
N HIS A 116 7.26 -8.80 -0.93
CA HIS A 116 8.68 -8.47 -0.81
C HIS A 116 9.54 -9.66 -1.20
N VAL A 117 10.81 -9.41 -1.45
CA VAL A 117 11.78 -10.46 -1.82
C VAL A 117 11.90 -11.52 -0.73
N MET A 118 12.05 -12.77 -1.14
CA MET A 118 12.25 -13.90 -0.21
C MET A 118 13.61 -13.79 0.49
N ILE A 119 14.66 -13.47 -0.27
CA ILE A 119 16.00 -13.25 0.23
C ILE A 119 16.43 -11.83 -0.13
N ASP A 120 16.84 -11.03 0.85
CA ASP A 120 17.32 -9.68 0.61
C ASP A 120 18.79 -9.64 0.17
N ALA A 121 19.28 -8.44 -0.19
CA ALA A 121 20.65 -8.24 -0.65
C ALA A 121 21.72 -8.57 0.42
N ALA A 122 21.34 -8.68 1.70
CA ALA A 122 22.22 -9.12 2.77
C ALA A 122 22.22 -10.66 2.95
N GLY A 123 21.44 -11.38 2.12
CA GLY A 123 21.27 -12.83 2.22
C GLY A 123 20.31 -13.26 3.32
N VAL A 124 19.53 -12.35 3.89
CA VAL A 124 18.55 -12.68 4.93
C VAL A 124 17.30 -13.24 4.28
N GLN A 125 16.94 -14.46 4.65
CA GLN A 125 15.68 -15.11 4.25
C GLN A 125 14.55 -14.63 5.16
N HIS A 126 13.49 -14.11 4.56
CA HIS A 126 12.34 -13.53 5.28
C HIS A 126 11.22 -14.54 5.55
N PHE A 127 11.10 -15.56 4.74
CA PHE A 127 10.13 -16.65 4.88
C PHE A 127 10.62 -17.91 4.16
N ASP A 128 10.17 -19.07 4.62
CA ASP A 128 10.36 -20.35 3.94
C ASP A 128 9.06 -20.69 3.17
N PRO A 129 9.09 -20.85 1.83
CA PRO A 129 7.92 -21.13 1.03
C PRO A 129 7.21 -22.45 1.42
N VAL A 130 7.96 -23.48 1.78
CA VAL A 130 7.37 -24.78 2.14
C VAL A 130 6.64 -24.68 3.48
N GLU A 131 7.21 -23.99 4.47
CA GLU A 131 6.58 -23.78 5.77
C GLU A 131 5.31 -22.92 5.63
N VAL A 132 5.36 -21.86 4.81
CA VAL A 132 4.20 -21.01 4.55
C VAL A 132 3.10 -21.77 3.83
N ASP A 133 3.45 -22.57 2.81
CA ASP A 133 2.51 -23.38 2.05
C ASP A 133 1.76 -24.36 2.96
N ALA A 134 2.51 -25.10 3.80
CA ALA A 134 1.94 -26.02 4.77
C ALA A 134 1.02 -25.29 5.79
N CYS A 135 1.44 -24.14 6.30
CA CYS A 135 0.65 -23.34 7.22
C CYS A 135 -0.67 -22.86 6.60
N VAL A 136 -0.63 -22.39 5.36
CA VAL A 136 -1.82 -21.91 4.63
C VAL A 136 -2.76 -23.07 4.34
N GLN A 137 -2.23 -24.22 3.93
CA GLN A 137 -3.03 -25.42 3.68
C GLN A 137 -3.72 -25.94 4.96
N ASP A 138 -3.04 -25.89 6.09
CA ASP A 138 -3.62 -26.27 7.41
C ASP A 138 -4.79 -25.36 7.80
N ILE A 139 -4.72 -24.07 7.47
CA ILE A 139 -5.73 -23.08 7.85
C ILE A 139 -6.93 -23.07 6.90
N PHE A 140 -6.68 -23.07 5.58
CA PHE A 140 -7.69 -22.84 4.56
C PHE A 140 -8.08 -24.11 3.78
N GLY A 141 -7.44 -25.25 4.05
CA GLY A 141 -7.70 -26.52 3.38
C GLY A 141 -7.15 -26.62 1.96
N HIS A 142 -6.48 -25.58 1.44
CA HIS A 142 -5.94 -25.49 0.09
C HIS A 142 -4.49 -24.98 0.11
N ALA A 143 -3.63 -25.60 -0.71
CA ALA A 143 -2.32 -25.03 -1.01
C ALA A 143 -2.50 -23.71 -1.78
N PRO A 144 -1.79 -22.63 -1.43
CA PRO A 144 -1.98 -21.36 -2.09
C PRO A 144 -1.33 -21.33 -3.49
N ARG A 145 -1.92 -20.56 -4.39
CA ARG A 145 -1.22 -20.11 -5.60
C ARG A 145 -0.38 -18.89 -5.27
N TRP A 146 0.94 -19.01 -5.41
CA TRP A 146 1.91 -17.96 -5.09
C TRP A 146 1.98 -16.91 -6.19
N ALA A 147 1.64 -15.68 -5.87
CA ALA A 147 1.56 -14.57 -6.82
C ALA A 147 2.52 -13.43 -6.39
N PRO A 148 3.78 -13.41 -6.90
CA PRO A 148 4.70 -12.29 -6.68
C PRO A 148 4.15 -10.99 -7.25
N ILE A 149 4.50 -9.85 -6.60
CA ILE A 149 4.03 -8.53 -7.09
C ILE A 149 4.83 -8.00 -8.28
N SER A 150 5.98 -8.60 -8.58
CA SER A 150 6.90 -8.13 -9.62
C SER A 150 7.85 -9.23 -10.10
N PRO A 151 8.49 -9.05 -11.28
CA PRO A 151 9.56 -9.91 -11.75
C PRO A 151 10.72 -10.02 -10.73
N THR A 152 11.09 -8.92 -10.08
CA THR A 152 12.13 -8.89 -9.03
C THR A 152 11.78 -9.81 -7.86
N VAL A 153 10.55 -9.74 -7.37
CA VAL A 153 10.09 -10.61 -6.27
C VAL A 153 10.03 -12.06 -6.74
N ARG A 154 9.56 -12.32 -7.96
CA ARG A 154 9.53 -13.66 -8.57
C ARG A 154 10.94 -14.25 -8.66
N ALA A 155 11.90 -13.50 -9.19
CA ALA A 155 13.29 -13.93 -9.30
C ALA A 155 13.93 -14.21 -7.93
N SER A 156 13.56 -13.46 -6.88
CA SER A 156 14.09 -13.68 -5.53
C SER A 156 13.73 -15.01 -4.91
N MET A 157 12.71 -15.70 -5.43
CA MET A 157 12.29 -17.02 -4.95
C MET A 157 13.22 -18.14 -5.47
N GLY A 158 13.96 -17.90 -6.56
CA GLY A 158 14.96 -18.83 -7.09
C GLY A 158 14.41 -20.26 -7.25
N GLU A 159 15.20 -21.26 -6.80
CA GLU A 159 14.82 -22.68 -6.86
C GLU A 159 13.62 -23.02 -5.95
N SER A 160 13.36 -22.24 -4.92
CA SER A 160 12.20 -22.45 -4.03
C SER A 160 10.87 -22.28 -4.77
N ALA A 161 10.86 -21.53 -5.89
CA ALA A 161 9.68 -21.42 -6.75
C ALA A 161 9.23 -22.76 -7.34
N LEU A 162 10.12 -23.74 -7.45
CA LEU A 162 9.82 -25.10 -7.95
C LEU A 162 9.09 -25.96 -6.91
N GLN A 163 9.09 -25.54 -5.65
CA GLN A 163 8.53 -26.31 -4.53
C GLN A 163 7.09 -25.89 -4.21
N VAL A 164 6.59 -24.84 -4.83
CA VAL A 164 5.25 -24.27 -4.58
C VAL A 164 4.52 -24.00 -5.90
N HIS A 165 3.20 -23.83 -5.83
CA HIS A 165 2.38 -23.56 -7.01
C HIS A 165 2.44 -22.06 -7.38
N MET A 166 3.35 -21.68 -8.28
CA MET A 166 3.48 -20.32 -8.75
C MET A 166 2.37 -19.91 -9.71
N ALA A 167 1.85 -18.70 -9.54
CA ALA A 167 0.98 -18.06 -10.52
C ALA A 167 1.77 -17.75 -11.82
N GLU A 168 1.11 -17.89 -12.98
CA GLU A 168 1.72 -17.59 -14.28
C GLU A 168 2.06 -16.10 -14.42
N THR A 169 1.21 -15.22 -13.90
CA THR A 169 1.37 -13.77 -13.97
C THR A 169 1.58 -13.15 -12.59
N ASP A 170 2.28 -12.01 -12.56
CA ASP A 170 2.51 -11.27 -11.33
C ASP A 170 1.25 -10.56 -10.84
N TRP A 171 1.12 -10.46 -9.51
CA TRP A 171 0.05 -9.72 -8.85
C TRP A 171 0.41 -8.25 -8.71
N LYS A 172 0.27 -7.50 -9.79
CA LYS A 172 0.65 -6.08 -9.83
C LYS A 172 -0.11 -5.26 -8.79
N ASN A 173 0.58 -4.34 -8.13
CA ASN A 173 -0.05 -3.35 -7.27
C ASN A 173 -0.99 -2.44 -8.06
N LEU A 174 -1.94 -1.84 -7.36
CA LEU A 174 -2.98 -1.01 -7.96
C LEU A 174 -2.84 0.45 -7.55
N ILE A 175 -3.45 1.30 -8.36
CA ILE A 175 -3.60 2.72 -8.10
C ILE A 175 -4.86 3.26 -8.78
N ASP A 176 -5.56 4.18 -8.11
CA ASP A 176 -6.65 4.93 -8.73
C ASP A 176 -6.08 6.03 -9.64
N VAL A 177 -5.89 5.68 -10.92
CA VAL A 177 -5.26 6.60 -11.87
C VAL A 177 -6.01 7.92 -11.98
N ASP A 178 -7.33 7.92 -11.89
CA ASP A 178 -8.14 9.13 -12.03
C ASP A 178 -7.96 10.09 -10.85
N GLU A 179 -7.70 9.56 -9.64
CA GLU A 179 -7.34 10.38 -8.48
C GLU A 179 -5.93 10.97 -8.57
N TRP A 180 -4.97 10.23 -9.14
CA TRP A 180 -3.57 10.64 -9.21
C TRP A 180 -3.26 11.51 -10.42
N HIS A 181 -3.93 11.27 -11.55
CA HIS A 181 -3.64 11.95 -12.80
C HIS A 181 -3.79 13.47 -12.70
N ARG A 182 -2.83 14.16 -13.29
CA ARG A 182 -2.86 15.60 -13.53
C ARG A 182 -2.52 15.84 -14.98
N GLU A 183 -3.36 16.63 -15.65
CA GLU A 183 -3.06 17.08 -17.01
C GLU A 183 -1.75 17.87 -16.99
N ARG A 184 -0.81 17.49 -17.87
CA ARG A 184 0.50 18.12 -17.94
C ARG A 184 0.53 19.20 -19.00
N ALA A 185 1.16 20.31 -18.66
CA ALA A 185 1.58 21.34 -19.61
C ALA A 185 3.05 21.11 -20.00
N PRO A 186 3.50 21.64 -21.14
CA PRO A 186 4.93 21.70 -21.44
C PRO A 186 5.74 22.34 -20.32
N VAL A 187 6.96 21.86 -20.10
CA VAL A 187 7.87 22.43 -19.11
C VAL A 187 8.09 23.91 -19.39
N GLN A 188 7.87 24.76 -18.39
CA GLN A 188 8.03 26.19 -18.51
C GLN A 188 9.11 26.70 -17.55
N GLY A 189 10.11 27.41 -18.09
CA GLY A 189 11.20 27.95 -17.29
C GLY A 189 12.18 26.88 -16.83
N VAL A 190 12.52 26.85 -15.54
CA VAL A 190 13.46 25.90 -14.95
C VAL A 190 12.74 24.56 -14.72
N PRO A 191 13.21 23.45 -15.32
CA PRO A 191 12.61 22.13 -15.09
C PRO A 191 12.74 21.69 -13.64
N VAL A 192 11.68 21.07 -13.12
CA VAL A 192 11.59 20.60 -11.73
C VAL A 192 11.78 19.09 -11.68
N LEU A 193 12.92 18.66 -11.13
CA LEU A 193 13.20 17.26 -10.88
C LEU A 193 12.73 16.89 -9.46
N GLY A 194 11.92 15.86 -9.34
CA GLY A 194 11.35 15.44 -8.07
C GLY A 194 11.76 14.06 -7.64
N ARG A 195 11.80 13.86 -6.34
CA ARG A 195 11.99 12.55 -5.71
C ARG A 195 11.06 12.41 -4.52
N HIS A 196 10.40 11.26 -4.43
CA HIS A 196 9.52 10.90 -3.34
C HIS A 196 9.94 9.54 -2.76
N SER A 197 10.48 9.52 -1.54
CA SER A 197 10.83 8.28 -0.82
C SER A 197 11.16 8.59 0.65
N ARG A 198 11.07 7.60 1.53
CA ARG A 198 11.63 7.76 2.89
C ARG A 198 13.12 8.07 2.82
N ALA A 199 13.64 8.84 3.79
CA ALA A 199 15.06 9.18 3.94
C ALA A 199 15.90 7.97 4.43
N ALA A 200 15.78 6.84 3.74
CA ALA A 200 16.58 5.66 4.05
C ALA A 200 17.85 5.66 3.17
N THR A 201 19.01 5.39 3.78
CA THR A 201 20.32 5.45 3.10
C THR A 201 20.34 4.58 1.83
N ARG A 202 19.74 3.38 1.85
CA ARG A 202 19.67 2.49 0.67
C ARG A 202 18.83 3.06 -0.49
N LYS A 203 17.92 3.98 -0.21
CA LYS A 203 17.06 4.61 -1.22
C LYS A 203 17.77 5.69 -2.03
N TRP A 204 19.01 6.05 -1.70
CA TRP A 204 19.80 7.07 -2.37
C TRP A 204 21.08 6.47 -2.97
N PRO A 205 21.65 7.03 -4.04
CA PRO A 205 22.97 6.63 -4.51
C PRO A 205 24.03 6.76 -3.39
N ALA A 206 25.05 5.89 -3.44
CA ALA A 206 26.02 5.81 -2.37
C ALA A 206 27.16 6.85 -2.49
N VAL A 207 27.37 7.40 -3.69
CA VAL A 207 28.51 8.28 -3.98
C VAL A 207 28.04 9.67 -4.43
N ALA A 208 28.85 10.67 -4.14
CA ALA A 208 28.54 12.07 -4.38
C ALA A 208 28.29 12.38 -5.87
N GLU A 209 29.12 11.83 -6.73
CA GLU A 209 29.07 12.02 -8.17
C GLU A 209 27.72 11.55 -8.75
N GLN A 210 27.22 10.41 -8.31
CA GLN A 210 25.94 9.87 -8.75
C GLN A 210 24.75 10.71 -8.25
N ILE A 211 24.84 11.24 -7.02
CA ILE A 211 23.79 12.14 -6.48
C ILE A 211 23.75 13.42 -7.29
N GLN A 212 24.92 14.04 -7.55
CA GLN A 212 25.01 15.31 -8.29
C GLN A 212 24.65 15.14 -9.79
N ALA A 213 24.94 13.99 -10.37
CA ALA A 213 24.56 13.68 -11.74
C ALA A 213 23.03 13.53 -11.88
N ALA A 214 22.40 12.76 -10.98
CA ALA A 214 20.96 12.53 -11.00
C ALA A 214 20.15 13.76 -10.54
N TYR A 215 20.69 14.57 -9.65
CA TYR A 215 20.03 15.74 -9.04
C TYR A 215 20.95 16.96 -9.07
N PRO A 216 21.02 17.68 -10.22
CA PRO A 216 22.01 18.73 -10.45
C PRO A 216 21.91 19.87 -9.45
N ASP A 217 23.09 20.35 -8.96
CA ASP A 217 23.22 21.56 -8.15
C ASP A 217 23.61 22.76 -9.04
N GLU A 218 22.75 23.11 -9.98
CA GLU A 218 22.97 24.16 -10.97
C GLU A 218 21.71 25.02 -11.12
N PRO A 219 21.85 26.33 -11.42
CA PRO A 219 20.71 27.26 -11.54
C PRO A 219 19.69 26.87 -12.64
N GLY A 220 20.11 26.05 -13.61
CA GLY A 220 19.25 25.55 -14.69
C GLY A 220 18.26 24.45 -14.28
N TYR A 221 18.32 23.99 -13.04
CA TYR A 221 17.45 22.92 -12.53
C TYR A 221 16.95 23.25 -11.13
N GLN A 222 15.71 22.86 -10.83
CA GLN A 222 15.18 22.85 -9.47
C GLN A 222 14.98 21.39 -9.02
N VAL A 223 15.45 21.07 -7.83
CA VAL A 223 15.24 19.74 -7.23
C VAL A 223 14.28 19.82 -6.07
N ARG A 224 13.27 18.94 -6.05
CA ARG A 224 12.31 18.80 -4.96
C ARG A 224 12.35 17.39 -4.40
N VAL A 225 12.40 17.30 -3.07
CA VAL A 225 12.47 16.02 -2.35
C VAL A 225 11.36 15.95 -1.32
N LEU A 226 10.51 14.93 -1.41
CA LEU A 226 9.54 14.60 -0.36
C LEU A 226 9.98 13.33 0.37
N GLY A 227 10.23 13.47 1.67
CA GLY A 227 10.62 12.37 2.56
C GLY A 227 12.00 12.52 3.18
N GLY A 228 12.60 13.70 3.06
CA GLY A 228 13.88 14.06 3.68
C GLY A 228 15.12 13.72 2.84
N ALA A 229 16.22 14.42 3.12
CA ALA A 229 17.50 14.30 2.41
C ALA A 229 18.69 14.05 3.36
N ASP A 230 18.49 13.45 4.53
CA ASP A 230 19.58 13.13 5.46
C ASP A 230 20.68 12.24 4.85
N PRO A 231 20.37 11.22 4.01
CA PRO A 231 21.40 10.46 3.32
C PRO A 231 22.26 11.32 2.37
N VAL A 232 21.65 12.30 1.70
CA VAL A 232 22.38 13.26 0.85
C VAL A 232 23.33 14.10 1.68
N ARG A 233 22.86 14.64 2.80
CA ARG A 233 23.70 15.40 3.73
C ARG A 233 24.89 14.58 4.24
N GLN A 234 24.70 13.30 4.50
CA GLN A 234 25.78 12.39 4.91
C GLN A 234 26.85 12.20 3.82
N VAL A 235 26.44 12.16 2.55
CA VAL A 235 27.35 11.92 1.42
C VAL A 235 28.00 13.23 0.92
N LEU A 236 27.21 14.31 0.76
CA LEU A 236 27.69 15.59 0.21
C LEU A 236 28.18 16.58 1.27
N GLY A 237 27.99 16.29 2.58
CA GLY A 237 28.27 17.22 3.68
C GLY A 237 27.17 18.27 3.90
N GLN A 238 26.41 18.59 2.87
CA GLN A 238 25.26 19.52 2.92
C GLN A 238 24.20 19.15 1.87
N VAL A 239 23.02 19.71 1.99
CA VAL A 239 22.01 19.67 0.94
C VAL A 239 22.25 20.86 0.01
N PRO A 240 22.25 20.68 -1.33
CA PRO A 240 22.42 21.78 -2.29
C PRO A 240 21.35 22.86 -2.13
N GLN A 241 21.72 24.14 -2.43
CA GLN A 241 20.85 25.30 -2.18
C GLN A 241 19.64 25.40 -3.10
N ASN A 242 19.71 24.82 -4.30
CA ASN A 242 18.60 24.75 -5.26
C ASN A 242 17.61 23.62 -4.95
N TRP A 243 17.80 22.87 -3.86
CA TRP A 243 16.90 21.82 -3.44
C TRP A 243 15.85 22.32 -2.44
N ILE A 244 14.60 21.96 -2.69
CA ILE A 244 13.50 22.13 -1.74
C ILE A 244 13.22 20.75 -1.12
N VAL A 245 13.49 20.62 0.17
CA VAL A 245 13.35 19.34 0.89
C VAL A 245 12.23 19.45 1.91
N GLU A 246 11.28 18.54 1.80
CA GLU A 246 10.16 18.36 2.71
C GLU A 246 10.28 17.01 3.44
N ASP A 247 9.97 16.97 4.73
CA ASP A 247 10.07 15.77 5.54
C ASP A 247 8.98 14.74 5.19
N PHE A 248 9.23 13.49 5.59
CA PHE A 248 8.26 12.41 5.36
C PHE A 248 6.94 12.66 6.09
N GLY A 249 5.82 12.59 5.35
CA GLY A 249 4.48 12.74 5.89
C GLY A 249 4.03 14.19 6.12
N THR A 250 4.83 15.19 5.77
CA THR A 250 4.45 16.61 5.89
C THR A 250 3.53 17.09 4.80
N ARG A 251 3.47 16.35 3.69
CA ARG A 251 2.69 16.71 2.50
C ARG A 251 2.09 15.47 1.84
N ASN A 252 0.96 15.67 1.16
CA ASN A 252 0.35 14.63 0.32
C ASN A 252 1.23 14.38 -0.92
N PRO A 253 1.65 13.12 -1.19
CA PRO A 253 2.44 12.78 -2.37
C PRO A 253 1.80 13.19 -3.71
N ARG A 254 0.48 13.17 -3.82
CA ARG A 254 -0.23 13.59 -5.05
C ARG A 254 -0.01 15.07 -5.37
N GLU A 255 -0.04 15.93 -4.33
CA GLU A 255 0.21 17.37 -4.49
C GLU A 255 1.67 17.62 -4.87
N PHE A 256 2.59 16.92 -4.22
CA PHE A 256 4.00 16.99 -4.53
C PHE A 256 4.29 16.57 -5.98
N LEU A 257 3.76 15.43 -6.42
CA LEU A 257 3.97 14.91 -7.77
C LEU A 257 3.31 15.78 -8.85
N ALA A 258 2.27 16.55 -8.52
CA ALA A 258 1.67 17.51 -9.43
C ALA A 258 2.58 18.72 -9.74
N GLU A 259 3.57 19.02 -8.90
CA GLU A 259 4.46 20.17 -8.99
C GLU A 259 5.83 19.87 -9.59
N ILE A 260 6.11 18.61 -9.94
CA ILE A 260 7.37 18.21 -10.57
C ILE A 260 7.13 17.84 -12.02
N ASP A 261 8.09 18.10 -12.88
CA ASP A 261 8.06 17.73 -14.30
C ASP A 261 8.63 16.31 -14.50
N PHE A 262 9.75 16.04 -13.86
CA PHE A 262 10.48 14.79 -13.97
C PHE A 262 10.58 14.11 -12.61
N PHE A 263 10.24 12.83 -12.56
CA PHE A 263 10.46 11.99 -11.37
C PHE A 263 11.75 11.19 -11.56
N VAL A 264 12.76 11.50 -10.75
CA VAL A 264 14.09 10.87 -10.83
C VAL A 264 14.27 9.92 -9.66
N TYR A 265 14.58 8.64 -9.92
CA TYR A 265 14.69 7.65 -8.87
C TYR A 265 15.88 6.73 -9.05
N PHE A 266 17.02 7.12 -8.51
CA PHE A 266 18.22 6.28 -8.41
C PHE A 266 18.48 5.93 -6.94
N HIS A 267 18.93 4.72 -6.68
CA HIS A 267 19.21 4.20 -5.33
C HIS A 267 20.53 3.44 -5.30
N ARG A 268 20.96 2.99 -4.15
CA ARG A 268 22.16 2.16 -4.03
C ARG A 268 21.99 0.88 -4.83
N HIS A 269 23.09 0.43 -5.43
CA HIS A 269 23.14 -0.81 -6.24
C HIS A 269 22.82 -2.08 -5.43
N ASP A 270 23.03 -2.04 -4.10
CA ASP A 270 22.72 -3.15 -3.18
C ASP A 270 21.27 -3.11 -2.65
N LEU A 271 20.42 -2.21 -3.10
CA LEU A 271 18.99 -2.24 -2.81
C LEU A 271 18.27 -3.08 -3.86
N ILE A 272 17.60 -4.12 -3.41
CA ILE A 272 16.61 -4.84 -4.23
C ILE A 272 15.26 -4.17 -3.98
N GLU A 273 14.82 -3.34 -4.92
CA GLU A 273 13.50 -2.70 -4.84
C GLU A 273 12.43 -3.69 -5.30
N ALA A 274 11.59 -4.12 -4.38
CA ALA A 274 10.57 -5.13 -4.68
C ALA A 274 9.54 -4.68 -5.73
N TYR A 275 9.21 -3.38 -5.78
CA TYR A 275 8.20 -2.88 -6.73
C TYR A 275 8.45 -1.46 -7.25
N GLY A 276 8.84 -0.52 -6.39
CA GLY A 276 8.90 0.90 -6.77
C GLY A 276 7.53 1.57 -6.82
N ARG A 277 6.71 1.44 -5.76
CA ARG A 277 5.37 2.06 -5.70
C ARG A 277 5.39 3.55 -6.02
N THR A 278 6.40 4.29 -5.57
CA THR A 278 6.55 5.73 -5.85
C THR A 278 6.77 6.04 -7.33
N ILE A 279 7.33 5.09 -8.09
CA ILE A 279 7.45 5.19 -9.55
C ILE A 279 6.07 5.10 -10.20
N MET A 280 5.27 4.10 -9.81
CA MET A 280 3.88 3.95 -10.28
C MET A 280 3.05 5.20 -9.97
N GLU A 281 3.18 5.77 -8.77
CA GLU A 281 2.51 7.01 -8.35
C GLU A 281 2.93 8.21 -9.21
N ALA A 282 4.22 8.32 -9.54
CA ALA A 282 4.73 9.38 -10.41
C ALA A 282 4.20 9.23 -11.85
N LEU A 283 4.26 8.04 -12.43
CA LEU A 283 3.70 7.77 -13.76
C LEU A 283 2.19 8.04 -13.82
N ALA A 284 1.44 7.61 -12.79
CA ALA A 284 0.01 7.88 -12.69
C ALA A 284 -0.29 9.39 -12.65
N SER A 285 0.56 10.18 -11.97
CA SER A 285 0.41 11.64 -11.89
C SER A 285 0.76 12.36 -13.20
N GLY A 286 1.34 11.66 -14.18
CA GLY A 286 1.82 12.20 -15.44
C GLY A 286 3.25 12.77 -15.38
N ALA A 287 3.99 12.63 -14.27
CA ALA A 287 5.39 13.01 -14.24
C ALA A 287 6.22 12.06 -15.11
N VAL A 288 7.18 12.60 -15.87
CA VAL A 288 8.07 11.77 -16.68
C VAL A 288 9.11 11.11 -15.77
N ALA A 289 9.13 9.78 -15.71
CA ALA A 289 10.04 9.05 -14.85
C ALA A 289 11.38 8.76 -15.55
N ILE A 290 12.50 8.98 -14.85
CA ILE A 290 13.86 8.64 -15.27
C ILE A 290 14.44 7.68 -14.23
N LEU A 291 14.75 6.46 -14.65
CA LEU A 291 15.00 5.31 -13.78
C LEU A 291 16.26 4.55 -14.20
N PRO A 292 16.88 3.78 -13.28
CA PRO A 292 17.92 2.82 -13.66
C PRO A 292 17.33 1.65 -14.48
N TRP A 293 18.16 1.06 -15.33
CA TRP A 293 17.79 0.02 -16.30
C TRP A 293 17.02 -1.18 -15.75
N HIS A 294 17.27 -1.59 -14.50
CA HIS A 294 16.61 -2.75 -13.91
C HIS A 294 15.09 -2.59 -13.71
N PHE A 295 14.53 -1.38 -13.88
CA PHE A 295 13.09 -1.16 -13.87
C PHE A 295 12.44 -1.31 -15.25
N GLU A 296 13.22 -1.48 -16.32
CA GLU A 296 12.69 -1.58 -17.69
C GLU A 296 11.73 -2.77 -17.86
N GLU A 297 12.07 -3.93 -17.29
CA GLU A 297 11.20 -5.11 -17.32
C GLU A 297 9.82 -4.85 -16.70
N MET A 298 9.76 -3.96 -15.69
CA MET A 298 8.53 -3.69 -14.96
C MET A 298 7.68 -2.59 -15.61
N PHE A 299 8.31 -1.54 -16.13
CA PHE A 299 7.60 -0.33 -16.61
C PHE A 299 7.70 -0.12 -18.12
N GLY A 300 8.48 -0.92 -18.86
CA GLY A 300 8.56 -0.87 -20.32
C GLY A 300 8.81 0.56 -20.85
N ASP A 301 8.07 0.98 -21.87
CA ASP A 301 8.17 2.31 -22.48
C ASP A 301 7.52 3.44 -21.69
N ALA A 302 6.97 3.14 -20.50
CA ALA A 302 6.36 4.15 -19.64
C ALA A 302 7.37 5.12 -19.01
N ALA A 303 8.64 4.73 -18.89
CA ALA A 303 9.70 5.53 -18.31
C ALA A 303 10.91 5.64 -19.24
N LEU A 304 11.85 6.51 -18.88
CA LEU A 304 13.16 6.62 -19.50
C LEU A 304 14.18 5.90 -18.61
N TYR A 305 15.16 5.25 -19.22
CA TYR A 305 16.13 4.41 -18.49
C TYR A 305 17.55 4.84 -18.81
N GLY A 306 18.41 4.85 -17.79
CA GLY A 306 19.82 5.20 -17.93
C GLY A 306 20.58 5.15 -16.63
N GLU A 307 21.78 5.70 -16.69
CA GLU A 307 22.62 5.95 -15.53
C GLU A 307 22.35 7.37 -14.98
N PRO A 308 22.79 7.72 -13.76
CA PRO A 308 22.65 9.06 -13.22
C PRO A 308 23.12 10.18 -14.15
N ASP A 309 24.17 9.95 -14.95
CA ASP A 309 24.74 10.92 -15.91
C ASP A 309 23.81 11.21 -17.10
N ASP A 310 22.89 10.31 -17.42
CA ASP A 310 21.94 10.48 -18.54
C ASP A 310 20.78 11.44 -18.20
N VAL A 311 20.55 11.70 -16.89
CA VAL A 311 19.38 12.48 -16.42
C VAL A 311 19.32 13.85 -17.07
N ARG A 312 20.46 14.59 -17.09
CA ARG A 312 20.52 15.93 -17.69
C ARG A 312 20.14 15.90 -19.17
N GLY A 313 20.69 14.94 -19.92
CA GLY A 313 20.41 14.78 -21.33
C GLY A 313 18.92 14.57 -21.61
N TYR A 314 18.27 13.72 -20.85
CA TYR A 314 16.82 13.51 -20.96
C TYR A 314 16.01 14.75 -20.60
N VAL A 315 16.35 15.42 -19.50
CA VAL A 315 15.65 16.64 -19.04
C VAL A 315 15.79 17.75 -20.07
N ASP A 316 17.00 18.01 -20.58
CA ASP A 316 17.27 19.06 -21.54
C ASP A 316 16.57 18.78 -22.89
N GLN A 317 16.64 17.53 -23.37
CA GLN A 317 15.98 17.13 -24.61
C GLN A 317 14.46 17.33 -24.54
N LEU A 318 13.82 16.84 -23.46
CA LEU A 318 12.37 16.91 -23.33
C LEU A 318 11.88 18.32 -22.97
N THR A 319 12.69 19.11 -22.30
CA THR A 319 12.38 20.53 -22.06
C THR A 319 12.44 21.32 -23.38
N ALA A 320 13.36 20.98 -24.27
CA ALA A 320 13.48 21.61 -25.61
C ALA A 320 12.42 21.11 -26.60
N ASP A 321 11.82 19.94 -26.39
CA ASP A 321 10.75 19.36 -27.21
C ASP A 321 9.45 19.12 -26.40
N PRO A 322 8.56 20.13 -26.36
CA PRO A 322 7.31 20.04 -25.62
C PRO A 322 6.40 18.87 -26.03
N GLN A 323 6.42 18.50 -27.32
CA GLN A 323 5.59 17.40 -27.81
C GLN A 323 6.12 16.04 -27.35
N ALA A 324 7.43 15.85 -27.39
CA ALA A 324 8.07 14.65 -26.87
C ALA A 324 7.84 14.48 -25.35
N TYR A 325 7.93 15.59 -24.59
CA TYR A 325 7.61 15.59 -23.16
C TYR A 325 6.17 15.12 -22.88
N LEU A 326 5.19 15.75 -23.53
CA LEU A 326 3.77 15.40 -23.34
C LEU A 326 3.47 13.96 -23.79
N ALA A 327 4.09 13.52 -24.90
CA ALA A 327 3.94 12.15 -25.37
C ALA A 327 4.51 11.13 -24.37
N GLN A 328 5.66 11.42 -23.74
CA GLN A 328 6.24 10.53 -22.71
C GLN A 328 5.39 10.51 -21.44
N SER A 329 4.91 11.67 -20.99
CA SER A 329 3.98 11.78 -19.87
C SER A 329 2.70 10.95 -20.11
N ALA A 330 2.09 11.09 -21.27
CA ALA A 330 0.90 10.34 -21.65
C ALA A 330 1.14 8.82 -21.70
N ARG A 331 2.30 8.37 -22.25
CA ARG A 331 2.68 6.95 -22.25
C ARG A 331 2.77 6.39 -20.84
N GLY A 332 3.40 7.11 -19.92
CA GLY A 332 3.51 6.72 -18.52
C GLY A 332 2.15 6.52 -17.85
N THR A 333 1.27 7.51 -17.99
CA THR A 333 -0.09 7.45 -17.41
C THR A 333 -0.92 6.32 -18.02
N GLU A 334 -0.89 6.18 -19.36
CA GLU A 334 -1.65 5.14 -20.05
C GLU A 334 -1.14 3.73 -19.71
N PHE A 335 0.17 3.56 -19.58
CA PHE A 335 0.74 2.30 -19.10
C PHE A 335 0.19 1.93 -17.72
N VAL A 336 0.20 2.87 -16.76
CA VAL A 336 -0.33 2.61 -15.42
C VAL A 336 -1.82 2.32 -15.47
N ARG A 337 -2.61 3.03 -16.27
CA ARG A 337 -4.04 2.78 -16.46
C ARG A 337 -4.32 1.36 -16.92
N ARG A 338 -3.61 0.90 -17.96
CA ARG A 338 -3.79 -0.43 -18.55
C ARG A 338 -3.29 -1.58 -17.68
N THR A 339 -2.33 -1.33 -16.80
CA THR A 339 -1.65 -2.42 -16.07
C THR A 339 -1.90 -2.41 -14.56
N HIS A 340 -2.27 -1.26 -14.00
CA HIS A 340 -2.40 -1.01 -12.56
C HIS A 340 -3.74 -0.36 -12.18
N GLY A 341 -4.60 -0.07 -13.17
CA GLY A 341 -5.91 0.55 -12.94
C GLY A 341 -6.89 -0.38 -12.22
N TYR A 342 -7.89 0.20 -11.62
CA TYR A 342 -8.92 -0.53 -10.87
C TYR A 342 -9.72 -1.49 -11.74
N ASP A 343 -10.00 -1.13 -13.01
CA ASP A 343 -10.74 -1.97 -13.93
C ASP A 343 -9.99 -3.27 -14.27
N VAL A 344 -8.65 -3.19 -14.37
CA VAL A 344 -7.79 -4.37 -14.58
C VAL A 344 -7.91 -5.34 -13.39
N HIS A 345 -7.94 -4.81 -12.18
CA HIS A 345 -8.11 -5.64 -10.99
C HIS A 345 -9.52 -6.24 -10.92
N ALA A 346 -10.54 -5.46 -11.20
CA ALA A 346 -11.92 -5.94 -11.20
C ALA A 346 -12.13 -7.08 -12.20
N ALA A 347 -11.55 -6.97 -13.41
CA ALA A 347 -11.57 -8.05 -14.41
C ALA A 347 -10.85 -9.31 -13.91
N ARG A 348 -9.67 -9.18 -13.31
CA ARG A 348 -8.92 -10.28 -12.70
C ARG A 348 -9.73 -10.97 -11.61
N MET A 349 -10.39 -10.21 -10.72
CA MET A 349 -11.20 -10.79 -9.67
C MET A 349 -12.39 -11.58 -10.25
N ALA A 350 -13.11 -11.02 -11.23
CA ALA A 350 -14.21 -11.71 -11.89
C ALA A 350 -13.78 -13.02 -12.57
N GLU A 351 -12.59 -13.02 -13.19
CA GLU A 351 -11.99 -14.22 -13.79
C GLU A 351 -11.67 -15.29 -12.74
N LEU A 352 -11.00 -14.90 -11.64
CA LEU A 352 -10.61 -15.82 -10.57
C LEU A 352 -11.81 -16.45 -9.86
N ILE A 353 -12.86 -15.67 -9.59
CA ILE A 353 -14.06 -16.16 -8.89
C ILE A 353 -15.10 -16.78 -9.83
N GLY A 354 -14.93 -16.63 -11.14
CA GLY A 354 -15.81 -17.23 -12.18
C GLY A 354 -17.16 -16.53 -12.33
N HIS A 355 -17.40 -15.39 -11.74
CA HIS A 355 -18.66 -14.62 -11.88
C HIS A 355 -18.45 -13.10 -11.71
N SER A 356 -19.41 -12.32 -12.17
CA SER A 356 -19.45 -10.88 -11.97
C SER A 356 -19.74 -10.52 -10.50
N PRO A 357 -19.43 -9.27 -10.07
CA PRO A 357 -19.72 -8.79 -8.72
C PRO A 357 -21.18 -9.00 -8.32
N THR A 358 -21.41 -9.37 -7.06
CA THR A 358 -22.76 -9.68 -6.54
C THR A 358 -23.36 -8.54 -5.70
N GLY A 359 -22.51 -7.59 -5.28
CA GLY A 359 -22.90 -6.43 -4.49
C GLY A 359 -23.23 -5.20 -5.33
N ARG A 360 -23.56 -4.10 -4.64
CA ARG A 360 -23.71 -2.79 -5.27
C ARG A 360 -22.39 -2.03 -5.21
N PRO A 361 -21.99 -1.31 -6.29
CA PRO A 361 -20.85 -0.42 -6.23
C PRO A 361 -20.93 0.56 -5.06
N VAL A 362 -19.85 0.67 -4.30
CA VAL A 362 -19.71 1.63 -3.21
C VAL A 362 -18.84 2.78 -3.71
N ALA A 363 -19.33 4.00 -3.63
CA ALA A 363 -18.55 5.18 -3.90
C ALA A 363 -17.56 5.37 -2.74
N VAL A 364 -16.33 4.90 -2.93
CA VAL A 364 -15.24 5.12 -1.96
C VAL A 364 -14.53 6.41 -2.34
N ASN A 365 -14.78 7.47 -1.58
CA ASN A 365 -14.10 8.73 -1.79
C ASN A 365 -12.64 8.60 -1.37
N GLY A 366 -11.72 8.81 -2.31
CA GLY A 366 -10.27 8.74 -2.12
C GLY A 366 -9.67 9.84 -1.24
N HIS A 367 -10.48 10.71 -0.71
CA HIS A 367 -10.01 11.71 0.23
C HIS A 367 -9.97 11.12 1.64
N HIS A 368 -8.79 11.21 2.29
CA HIS A 368 -8.83 11.45 3.72
C HIS A 368 -9.96 12.45 3.95
N ARG A 369 -11.11 12.00 4.43
CA ARG A 369 -11.99 12.93 5.10
C ARG A 369 -11.12 13.50 6.20
N ASP A 370 -10.72 14.75 6.03
CA ASP A 370 -10.37 15.56 7.19
C ASP A 370 -11.43 15.22 8.19
N ARG A 371 -11.03 14.65 9.31
CA ARG A 371 -11.96 14.30 10.40
C ARG A 371 -12.87 15.49 10.51
N THR A 372 -14.15 15.28 10.14
CA THR A 372 -15.17 16.30 10.29
C THR A 372 -14.90 16.98 11.61
N SER A 373 -14.90 18.29 11.66
CA SER A 373 -14.58 19.18 12.77
C SER A 373 -15.51 19.02 13.98
N GLY A 374 -15.88 17.80 14.31
CA GLY A 374 -16.67 17.41 15.46
C GLY A 374 -15.83 16.64 16.48
N PRO A 375 -16.23 16.63 17.74
CA PRO A 375 -15.56 15.89 18.80
C PRO A 375 -15.50 14.40 18.46
N ALA A 376 -14.35 13.77 18.78
CA ALA A 376 -14.16 12.33 18.59
C ALA A 376 -15.12 11.54 19.48
N ARG A 377 -15.93 10.65 18.91
CA ARG A 377 -16.79 9.76 19.70
C ARG A 377 -15.96 8.65 20.33
N VAL A 378 -15.89 8.61 21.65
CA VAL A 378 -15.14 7.61 22.41
C VAL A 378 -16.09 6.80 23.27
N MET A 379 -16.13 5.48 23.02
CA MET A 379 -16.95 4.57 23.81
C MET A 379 -16.16 4.06 25.03
N PHE A 380 -16.65 4.34 26.22
CA PHE A 380 -16.15 3.80 27.47
C PHE A 380 -16.96 2.56 27.86
N VAL A 381 -16.28 1.41 27.94
CA VAL A 381 -16.94 0.13 28.21
C VAL A 381 -16.54 -0.40 29.58
N SER A 382 -17.50 -0.75 30.41
CA SER A 382 -17.29 -1.42 31.70
C SER A 382 -18.01 -2.76 31.73
N SER A 383 -17.29 -3.84 32.02
CA SER A 383 -17.82 -5.21 32.05
C SER A 383 -18.29 -5.68 33.42
N ASN A 384 -18.05 -4.91 34.49
CA ASN A 384 -18.37 -5.35 35.84
C ASN A 384 -19.77 -4.92 36.31
N GLY A 385 -20.58 -5.93 36.66
CA GLY A 385 -21.93 -5.72 37.15
C GLY A 385 -22.06 -5.30 38.64
N VAL A 386 -20.97 -5.36 39.43
CA VAL A 386 -21.00 -5.10 40.87
C VAL A 386 -19.93 -4.06 41.24
N GLY A 387 -20.37 -2.88 41.63
CA GLY A 387 -19.53 -1.80 42.16
C GLY A 387 -19.28 -0.64 41.18
N MET A 388 -19.23 0.58 41.71
CA MET A 388 -19.10 1.81 40.95
C MET A 388 -17.66 2.16 40.53
N GLY A 389 -16.65 1.44 41.03
CA GLY A 389 -15.24 1.84 40.87
C GLY A 389 -14.74 1.95 39.43
N HIS A 390 -15.15 1.06 38.55
CA HIS A 390 -14.77 1.11 37.12
C HIS A 390 -15.54 2.20 36.41
N LEU A 391 -16.82 2.34 36.64
CA LEU A 391 -17.68 3.35 36.03
C LEU A 391 -17.23 4.77 36.43
N THR A 392 -16.92 4.99 37.71
CA THR A 392 -16.40 6.26 38.23
C THR A 392 -15.06 6.65 37.62
N ARG A 393 -14.16 5.67 37.39
CA ARG A 393 -12.88 5.92 36.69
C ARG A 393 -13.09 6.30 35.23
N LEU A 394 -13.96 5.58 34.53
CA LEU A 394 -14.28 5.88 33.14
C LEU A 394 -14.94 7.28 33.00
N LEU A 395 -15.83 7.64 33.91
CA LEU A 395 -16.44 8.98 33.97
C LEU A 395 -15.40 10.06 34.23
N ALA A 396 -14.47 9.84 35.17
CA ALA A 396 -13.37 10.77 35.45
C ALA A 396 -12.43 10.94 34.25
N MET A 397 -12.21 9.89 33.46
CA MET A 397 -11.42 9.96 32.22
C MET A 397 -12.19 10.75 31.14
N ALA A 398 -13.47 10.47 30.96
CA ALA A 398 -14.32 11.17 30.00
C ALA A 398 -14.42 12.68 30.35
N THR A 399 -14.58 13.03 31.62
CA THR A 399 -14.67 14.44 32.08
C THR A 399 -13.35 15.21 31.85
N ARG A 400 -12.23 14.52 31.80
CA ARG A 400 -10.90 15.11 31.55
C ARG A 400 -10.48 15.07 30.08
N ALA A 401 -11.22 14.39 29.22
CA ALA A 401 -10.87 14.26 27.81
C ALA A 401 -11.02 15.55 26.99
N GLY A 402 -11.63 16.60 27.57
CA GLY A 402 -11.79 17.91 26.92
C GLY A 402 -12.94 17.99 25.92
N VAL A 403 -13.09 19.15 25.30
CA VAL A 403 -14.18 19.46 24.35
C VAL A 403 -14.08 18.71 23.01
N ASP A 404 -12.96 18.07 22.74
CA ASP A 404 -12.72 17.34 21.49
C ASP A 404 -13.18 15.89 21.54
N VAL A 405 -13.81 15.45 22.65
CA VAL A 405 -14.32 14.10 22.86
C VAL A 405 -15.78 14.11 23.23
N GLU A 406 -16.60 13.41 22.43
CA GLU A 406 -17.98 13.05 22.78
C GLU A 406 -17.98 11.65 23.44
N PRO A 407 -18.11 11.55 24.78
CA PRO A 407 -18.05 10.28 25.45
C PRO A 407 -19.37 9.51 25.31
N MET A 408 -19.26 8.24 24.96
CA MET A 408 -20.37 7.28 25.01
C MET A 408 -20.04 6.22 26.06
N PHE A 409 -21.02 5.84 26.87
CA PHE A 409 -20.83 4.81 27.89
C PHE A 409 -21.64 3.55 27.56
N PHE A 410 -20.97 2.41 27.60
CA PHE A 410 -21.60 1.10 27.58
C PHE A 410 -21.22 0.35 28.84
N SER A 411 -22.20 -0.02 29.67
CA SER A 411 -21.94 -0.73 30.91
C SER A 411 -23.04 -1.75 31.20
N LEU A 412 -22.63 -2.90 31.73
CA LEU A 412 -23.52 -3.89 32.29
C LEU A 412 -23.77 -3.64 33.79
N SER A 413 -23.26 -2.54 34.34
CA SER A 413 -23.47 -2.17 35.74
C SER A 413 -24.89 -1.69 35.97
N GLN A 414 -25.53 -2.19 37.06
CA GLN A 414 -26.84 -1.72 37.51
C GLN A 414 -26.81 -0.26 38.03
N ALA A 415 -25.61 0.33 38.16
CA ALA A 415 -25.43 1.71 38.64
C ALA A 415 -25.49 2.76 37.49
N VAL A 416 -25.66 2.37 36.23
CA VAL A 416 -25.76 3.30 35.10
C VAL A 416 -26.82 4.39 35.27
N PRO A 417 -28.01 4.14 35.88
CA PRO A 417 -29.00 5.18 36.08
C PRO A 417 -28.58 6.29 37.06
N VAL A 418 -27.48 6.10 37.77
CA VAL A 418 -27.02 7.02 38.84
C VAL A 418 -25.89 7.93 38.34
N VAL A 419 -25.38 7.71 37.12
CA VAL A 419 -24.31 8.44 36.45
C VAL A 419 -24.83 9.15 35.24
#